data_22f5efdd700fbc00a3202c15d6457be3
#
_entry.id   22f5efdd700fbc00a3202c15d6457be3
#
_cell.length_a   1.000
_cell.length_b   1.000
_cell.length_c   1.000
_cell.angle_alpha   90.00
_cell.angle_beta   90.00
_cell.angle_gamma   90.00
#
_symmetry.space_group_name_H-M   'P 1'
#
loop_
_entity.id
_entity.type
_entity.pdbx_description
1 polymer ?
#
loop_
_entity_poly.entity_id
_entity_poly.type
_entity_poly.pdbx_seq_one_letter_code
_entity_poly.pdbx_strand_id
1 'polypeptide(L)'
;MNNRKIGIFILLICCFGWWWLAANTNLPSAAQPFEKIGEHKSTANAVKPKQHKAEPSQDALSEAAYSTEERRQQALTKLADEYRQLRAQTPGNLQAWLEQLWRLCQAENTERCEQRLADLAQGLTAEEMLELKKLLAAYQQYQQQLGQLIMSTELSPQQRFAEIKALREQVFGEHTETMFGQEHQFAEHQFKLDDFQQIEAAGLSVEQRLAKLTQLQQQSGIQSEGLLGPDQAYQQALRLLSDLPQAEQAQWQDKLRQQYFGDQAQQVKAYEHQQRQHQQKMLAYQEALQQLEARFAALKSQLEPQTWQAQYAEALLQLRLAYFPN
;
A
#
# COMPACT_ATOMS: atom_id res chain seq x y z
N MET A 1 4.99 -31.42 13.60
CA MET A 1 5.93 -30.29 13.39
C MET A 1 5.15 -29.16 12.72
N ASN A 2 5.19 -28.01 13.31
CA ASN A 2 4.20 -26.94 13.35
C ASN A 2 3.96 -26.18 12.02
N ASN A 3 2.79 -26.33 11.41
CA ASN A 3 2.29 -25.53 10.27
C ASN A 3 1.88 -24.09 10.61
N ARG A 4 1.99 -23.67 11.88
CA ARG A 4 1.63 -22.29 12.32
C ARG A 4 2.63 -21.20 11.96
N LYS A 5 3.85 -21.53 11.54
CA LYS A 5 4.88 -20.54 11.19
C LYS A 5 4.84 -20.08 9.72
N ILE A 6 4.13 -20.79 8.85
CA ILE A 6 4.06 -20.46 7.42
C ILE A 6 3.04 -19.32 7.15
N GLY A 7 1.96 -19.24 7.92
CA GLY A 7 0.92 -18.20 7.72
C GLY A 7 1.34 -16.76 8.03
N ILE A 8 2.32 -16.56 8.92
CA ILE A 8 2.82 -15.21 9.30
C ILE A 8 3.81 -14.67 8.25
N PHE A 9 4.51 -15.55 7.54
CA PHE A 9 5.47 -15.15 6.50
C PHE A 9 4.81 -14.67 5.20
N ILE A 10 3.64 -15.21 4.85
CA ILE A 10 2.91 -14.85 3.61
C ILE A 10 2.31 -13.44 3.72
N LEU A 11 1.87 -13.00 4.89
CA LEU A 11 1.36 -11.63 5.13
C LEU A 11 2.45 -10.55 4.98
N LEU A 12 3.71 -10.90 5.22
CA LEU A 12 4.85 -9.99 5.02
C LEU A 12 5.24 -9.81 3.53
N ILE A 13 4.99 -10.81 2.69
CA ILE A 13 5.43 -10.79 1.27
C ILE A 13 4.55 -9.87 0.41
N CYS A 14 3.25 -9.77 0.68
CA CYS A 14 2.36 -8.88 -0.06
C CYS A 14 2.57 -7.39 0.28
N CYS A 15 3.00 -7.10 1.51
CA CYS A 15 3.46 -5.76 1.89
C CYS A 15 4.85 -5.44 1.34
N PHE A 16 5.67 -6.45 1.02
CA PHE A 16 7.05 -6.27 0.56
C PHE A 16 7.16 -5.79 -0.89
N GLY A 17 6.24 -6.08 -1.78
CA GLY A 17 6.24 -5.52 -3.14
C GLY A 17 6.09 -4.01 -3.12
N TRP A 18 5.17 -3.50 -2.31
CA TRP A 18 5.00 -2.05 -2.06
C TRP A 18 6.06 -1.50 -1.07
N TRP A 19 6.48 -2.29 -0.09
CA TRP A 19 7.45 -1.87 0.91
C TRP A 19 8.88 -1.87 0.37
N TRP A 20 9.18 -2.68 -0.65
CA TRP A 20 10.51 -2.67 -1.28
C TRP A 20 10.71 -1.44 -2.19
N LEU A 21 9.66 -1.00 -2.90
CA LEU A 21 9.62 0.32 -3.56
C LEU A 21 9.66 1.48 -2.54
N ALA A 22 9.06 1.29 -1.36
CA ALA A 22 9.04 2.28 -0.28
C ALA A 22 10.25 2.21 0.69
N ALA A 23 10.92 1.05 0.84
CA ALA A 23 12.02 0.89 1.80
C ALA A 23 13.36 1.48 1.30
N ASN A 24 13.50 1.71 -0.01
CA ASN A 24 14.56 2.59 -0.53
C ASN A 24 14.21 4.08 -0.44
N THR A 25 12.97 4.38 -0.03
CA THR A 25 12.54 5.73 0.30
C THR A 25 12.15 5.73 1.77
N ASN A 26 12.99 6.27 2.65
CA ASN A 26 12.66 6.56 4.06
C ASN A 26 11.58 7.64 4.16
N LEU A 27 10.41 7.44 3.55
CA LEU A 27 9.32 8.40 3.54
C LEU A 27 8.02 7.71 3.95
N PRO A 28 7.33 8.23 4.98
CA PRO A 28 5.99 7.81 5.31
C PRO A 28 5.02 8.20 4.18
N SER A 29 4.23 7.24 3.74
CA SER A 29 3.12 7.47 2.80
C SER A 29 2.22 8.59 3.32
N ALA A 30 2.05 9.65 2.51
CA ALA A 30 1.25 10.79 2.85
C ALA A 30 -0.25 10.45 2.91
N ALA A 31 -0.81 10.82 4.02
CA ALA A 31 -2.18 11.22 4.35
C ALA A 31 -3.31 10.86 3.38
N GLN A 32 -4.22 10.03 3.88
CA GLN A 32 -5.61 10.04 3.40
C GLN A 32 -6.28 11.39 3.76
N PRO A 33 -7.15 11.92 2.90
CA PRO A 33 -7.86 13.17 3.20
C PRO A 33 -8.79 12.99 4.39
N PHE A 34 -8.72 13.92 5.33
CA PHE A 34 -9.59 14.02 6.48
C PHE A 34 -11.05 14.15 6.04
N GLU A 35 -11.83 13.11 6.20
CA GLU A 35 -13.27 13.17 6.16
C GLU A 35 -13.76 13.74 7.50
N LYS A 36 -14.45 14.88 7.43
CA LYS A 36 -15.05 15.56 8.59
C LYS A 36 -16.07 14.64 9.23
N ILE A 37 -15.76 14.12 10.40
CA ILE A 37 -16.74 13.46 11.27
C ILE A 37 -17.67 14.55 11.82
N GLY A 38 -18.88 14.59 11.28
CA GLY A 38 -19.98 15.42 11.80
C GLY A 38 -20.45 14.87 13.16
N GLU A 39 -20.43 15.74 14.17
CA GLU A 39 -21.06 15.48 15.46
C GLU A 39 -22.56 15.25 15.30
N HIS A 40 -23.00 14.01 15.42
CA HIS A 40 -24.40 13.69 15.65
C HIS A 40 -24.71 13.70 17.16
N LYS A 41 -25.34 14.78 17.60
CA LYS A 41 -26.02 14.83 18.91
C LYS A 41 -27.19 13.84 18.90
N SER A 42 -27.03 12.75 19.65
CA SER A 42 -28.09 11.79 19.93
C SER A 42 -29.02 12.35 21.01
N THR A 43 -30.23 12.74 20.63
CA THR A 43 -31.32 12.98 21.58
C THR A 43 -32.12 11.68 21.71
N ALA A 44 -31.96 11.00 22.84
CA ALA A 44 -32.72 9.84 23.21
C ALA A 44 -34.17 10.25 23.61
N ASN A 45 -35.15 9.94 22.77
CA ASN A 45 -36.54 9.89 23.17
C ASN A 45 -36.99 8.43 23.21
N ALA A 46 -37.18 7.95 24.43
CA ALA A 46 -37.76 6.64 24.72
C ALA A 46 -39.25 6.60 24.39
N VAL A 47 -39.61 5.93 23.29
CA VAL A 47 -41.00 5.56 23.01
C VAL A 47 -41.13 4.04 23.16
N LYS A 48 -41.97 3.60 24.11
CA LYS A 48 -42.30 2.19 24.30
C LYS A 48 -43.10 1.66 23.09
N PRO A 49 -42.67 0.57 22.43
CA PRO A 49 -43.49 -0.02 21.37
C PRO A 49 -44.61 -0.90 21.97
N LYS A 50 -45.85 -0.60 21.61
CA LYS A 50 -46.96 -1.56 21.71
C LYS A 50 -46.75 -2.63 20.64
N GLN A 51 -46.52 -3.86 21.08
CA GLN A 51 -46.53 -5.04 20.21
C GLN A 51 -47.96 -5.33 19.73
N HIS A 52 -48.25 -4.99 18.47
CA HIS A 52 -49.27 -5.67 17.68
C HIS A 52 -48.55 -6.58 16.69
N LYS A 53 -48.62 -7.89 16.97
CA LYS A 53 -48.13 -8.94 16.09
C LYS A 53 -49.20 -9.14 15.00
N ALA A 54 -49.14 -8.38 13.93
CA ALA A 54 -49.88 -8.67 12.70
C ALA A 54 -49.03 -9.66 11.88
N GLU A 55 -49.57 -10.84 11.58
CA GLU A 55 -48.98 -11.77 10.60
C GLU A 55 -48.93 -11.07 9.25
N PRO A 56 -47.76 -11.08 8.58
CA PRO A 56 -47.66 -10.49 7.25
C PRO A 56 -48.52 -11.26 6.26
N SER A 57 -49.33 -10.55 5.46
CA SER A 57 -50.14 -11.14 4.41
C SER A 57 -49.23 -11.83 3.38
N GLN A 58 -49.68 -12.92 2.73
CA GLN A 58 -48.93 -13.66 1.72
C GLN A 58 -48.45 -12.74 0.57
N ASP A 59 -49.19 -11.69 0.25
CA ASP A 59 -48.85 -10.71 -0.76
C ASP A 59 -47.61 -9.85 -0.37
N ALA A 60 -47.50 -9.44 0.91
CA ALA A 60 -46.35 -8.70 1.41
C ALA A 60 -45.07 -9.55 1.44
N LEU A 61 -45.17 -10.85 1.65
CA LEU A 61 -44.04 -11.79 1.59
C LEU A 61 -43.60 -12.02 0.16
N SER A 62 -44.52 -12.06 -0.81
CA SER A 62 -44.18 -12.19 -2.24
C SER A 62 -43.49 -10.94 -2.79
N GLU A 63 -44.00 -9.75 -2.46
CA GLU A 63 -43.42 -8.47 -2.88
C GLU A 63 -42.04 -8.24 -2.27
N ALA A 64 -41.85 -8.61 -1.00
CA ALA A 64 -40.53 -8.58 -0.36
C ALA A 64 -39.54 -9.58 -0.97
N ALA A 65 -39.99 -10.75 -1.39
CA ALA A 65 -39.17 -11.74 -2.08
C ALA A 65 -38.74 -11.26 -3.48
N TYR A 66 -39.68 -10.67 -4.26
CA TYR A 66 -39.35 -10.07 -5.57
C TYR A 66 -38.34 -8.95 -5.44
N SER A 67 -38.50 -8.03 -4.51
CA SER A 67 -37.55 -6.93 -4.30
C SER A 67 -36.17 -7.41 -3.82
N THR A 68 -36.09 -8.58 -3.22
CA THR A 68 -34.81 -9.19 -2.80
C THR A 68 -34.12 -9.85 -3.95
N GLU A 69 -34.85 -10.53 -4.82
CA GLU A 69 -34.29 -11.17 -6.01
C GLU A 69 -33.84 -10.15 -7.05
N GLU A 70 -34.60 -9.07 -7.27
CA GLU A 70 -34.17 -7.95 -8.13
C GLU A 70 -32.87 -7.31 -7.65
N ARG A 71 -32.72 -7.07 -6.34
CA ARG A 71 -31.47 -6.55 -5.74
C ARG A 71 -30.31 -7.51 -5.94
N ARG A 72 -30.57 -8.82 -5.80
CA ARG A 72 -29.56 -9.84 -6.06
C ARG A 72 -29.13 -9.84 -7.52
N GLN A 73 -30.06 -9.81 -8.47
CA GLN A 73 -29.75 -9.75 -9.91
C GLN A 73 -28.96 -8.49 -10.28
N GLN A 74 -29.32 -7.33 -9.73
CA GLN A 74 -28.57 -6.09 -9.90
C GLN A 74 -27.14 -6.20 -9.35
N ALA A 75 -26.92 -6.83 -8.19
CA ALA A 75 -25.61 -7.06 -7.61
C ALA A 75 -24.75 -8.00 -8.48
N LEU A 76 -25.33 -9.06 -9.04
CA LEU A 76 -24.66 -9.99 -9.93
C LEU A 76 -24.24 -9.32 -11.27
N THR A 77 -25.15 -8.54 -11.84
CA THR A 77 -24.86 -7.75 -13.06
C THR A 77 -23.72 -6.76 -12.79
N LYS A 78 -23.78 -6.02 -11.69
CA LYS A 78 -22.72 -5.08 -11.30
C LYS A 78 -21.37 -5.77 -11.14
N LEU A 79 -21.33 -6.95 -10.54
CA LEU A 79 -20.10 -7.72 -10.36
C LEU A 79 -19.48 -8.16 -11.70
N ALA A 80 -20.31 -8.63 -12.64
CA ALA A 80 -19.86 -8.99 -13.97
C ALA A 80 -19.37 -7.77 -14.77
N ASP A 81 -20.08 -6.65 -14.67
CA ASP A 81 -19.69 -5.40 -15.33
C ASP A 81 -18.41 -4.82 -14.76
N GLU A 82 -18.18 -4.93 -13.45
CA GLU A 82 -16.91 -4.58 -12.81
C GLU A 82 -15.76 -5.38 -13.43
N TYR A 83 -15.86 -6.69 -13.56
CA TYR A 83 -14.85 -7.52 -14.21
C TYR A 83 -14.61 -7.10 -15.67
N ARG A 84 -15.66 -6.84 -16.45
CA ARG A 84 -15.54 -6.38 -17.85
C ARG A 84 -14.84 -5.03 -17.95
N GLN A 85 -15.18 -4.09 -17.07
CA GLN A 85 -14.53 -2.78 -17.02
C GLN A 85 -13.04 -2.90 -16.67
N LEU A 86 -12.69 -3.75 -15.70
CA LEU A 86 -11.30 -3.96 -15.29
C LEU A 86 -10.45 -4.56 -16.40
N ARG A 87 -11.05 -5.42 -17.26
CA ARG A 87 -10.37 -5.94 -18.45
C ARG A 87 -10.14 -4.88 -19.53
N ALA A 88 -11.04 -3.91 -19.62
CA ALA A 88 -11.08 -2.97 -20.75
C ALA A 88 -10.32 -1.66 -20.48
N GLN A 89 -10.12 -1.23 -19.24
CA GLN A 89 -9.94 0.20 -19.02
C GLN A 89 -8.67 0.65 -18.28
N THR A 90 -8.12 -0.08 -17.31
CA THR A 90 -7.06 0.53 -16.52
C THR A 90 -5.99 -0.48 -16.11
N PRO A 91 -4.73 -0.24 -16.50
CA PRO A 91 -3.61 -1.03 -16.03
C PRO A 91 -3.57 -1.09 -14.48
N GLY A 92 -3.35 -2.27 -13.93
CA GLY A 92 -3.20 -2.51 -12.49
C GLY A 92 -4.49 -2.83 -11.72
N ASN A 93 -5.66 -2.35 -12.14
CA ASN A 93 -6.92 -2.62 -11.41
C ASN A 93 -7.35 -4.09 -11.53
N LEU A 94 -7.13 -4.71 -12.68
CA LEU A 94 -7.40 -6.14 -12.89
C LEU A 94 -6.51 -7.00 -12.00
N GLN A 95 -5.24 -6.64 -11.82
CA GLN A 95 -4.32 -7.32 -10.90
C GLN A 95 -4.84 -7.26 -9.46
N ALA A 96 -5.17 -6.07 -8.95
CA ALA A 96 -5.66 -5.89 -7.59
C ALA A 96 -6.96 -6.68 -7.33
N TRP A 97 -7.86 -6.71 -8.31
CA TRP A 97 -9.11 -7.46 -8.24
C TRP A 97 -8.87 -8.99 -8.24
N LEU A 98 -7.99 -9.48 -9.14
CA LEU A 98 -7.59 -10.90 -9.15
C LEU A 98 -6.90 -11.32 -7.85
N GLU A 99 -6.07 -10.46 -7.28
CA GLU A 99 -5.44 -10.70 -6.00
C GLU A 99 -6.47 -10.85 -4.87
N GLN A 100 -7.47 -9.98 -4.82
CA GLN A 100 -8.57 -10.10 -3.84
C GLN A 100 -9.36 -11.40 -4.02
N LEU A 101 -9.68 -11.77 -5.27
CA LEU A 101 -10.37 -13.03 -5.56
C LEU A 101 -9.51 -14.24 -5.19
N TRP A 102 -8.22 -14.22 -5.52
CA TRP A 102 -7.28 -15.28 -5.18
C TRP A 102 -7.14 -15.42 -3.66
N ARG A 103 -7.00 -14.31 -2.91
CA ARG A 103 -6.92 -14.33 -1.44
C ARG A 103 -8.19 -14.91 -0.82
N LEU A 104 -9.35 -14.58 -1.36
CA LEU A 104 -10.62 -15.16 -0.93
C LEU A 104 -10.64 -16.68 -1.11
N CYS A 105 -10.06 -17.18 -2.21
CA CYS A 105 -9.99 -18.60 -2.52
C CYS A 105 -8.87 -19.36 -1.78
N GLN A 106 -7.89 -18.65 -1.23
CA GLN A 106 -6.81 -19.22 -0.39
C GLN A 106 -7.17 -19.28 1.10
N ALA A 107 -8.08 -18.41 1.56
CA ALA A 107 -8.57 -18.45 2.92
C ALA A 107 -9.26 -19.80 3.18
N GLU A 108 -9.20 -20.30 4.41
CA GLU A 108 -9.76 -21.59 4.85
C GLU A 108 -11.27 -21.78 4.54
N ASN A 109 -11.89 -20.78 3.92
CA ASN A 109 -13.31 -20.71 3.61
C ASN A 109 -13.55 -20.92 2.10
N THR A 110 -13.34 -22.16 1.63
CA THR A 110 -13.60 -22.59 0.24
C THR A 110 -15.05 -22.28 -0.20
N GLU A 111 -16.02 -22.35 0.71
CA GLU A 111 -17.42 -22.06 0.46
C GLU A 111 -17.66 -20.63 -0.07
N ARG A 112 -16.95 -19.64 0.49
CA ARG A 112 -17.03 -18.23 0.00
C ARG A 112 -16.43 -18.04 -1.39
N CYS A 113 -15.36 -18.76 -1.70
CA CYS A 113 -14.78 -18.75 -3.04
C CYS A 113 -15.73 -19.37 -4.06
N GLU A 114 -16.26 -20.55 -3.76
CA GLU A 114 -17.22 -21.24 -4.63
C GLU A 114 -18.48 -20.40 -4.86
N GLN A 115 -19.02 -19.78 -3.81
CA GLN A 115 -20.15 -18.87 -3.93
C GLN A 115 -19.83 -17.66 -4.81
N ARG A 116 -18.67 -17.04 -4.64
CA ARG A 116 -18.25 -15.88 -5.44
C ARG A 116 -18.06 -16.24 -6.91
N LEU A 117 -17.47 -17.40 -7.20
CA LEU A 117 -17.34 -17.90 -8.56
C LEU A 117 -18.68 -18.29 -9.19
N ALA A 118 -19.61 -18.84 -8.40
CA ALA A 118 -20.98 -19.15 -8.84
C ALA A 118 -21.78 -17.86 -9.12
N ASP A 119 -21.62 -16.83 -8.32
CA ASP A 119 -22.22 -15.51 -8.53
C ASP A 119 -21.70 -14.87 -9.83
N LEU A 120 -20.38 -14.89 -10.06
CA LEU A 120 -19.76 -14.41 -11.30
C LEU A 120 -20.27 -15.21 -12.52
N ALA A 121 -20.42 -16.53 -12.43
CA ALA A 121 -20.90 -17.37 -13.51
C ALA A 121 -22.37 -17.08 -13.93
N GLN A 122 -23.17 -16.44 -13.08
CA GLN A 122 -24.52 -16.00 -13.43
C GLN A 122 -24.53 -14.72 -14.28
N GLY A 123 -23.50 -13.86 -14.13
CA GLY A 123 -23.42 -12.59 -14.86
C GLY A 123 -22.47 -12.59 -16.05
N LEU A 124 -21.52 -13.55 -16.12
CA LEU A 124 -20.53 -13.69 -17.18
C LEU A 124 -20.95 -14.72 -18.22
N THR A 125 -20.49 -14.53 -19.46
CA THR A 125 -20.62 -15.58 -20.49
C THR A 125 -19.73 -16.77 -20.15
N ALA A 126 -19.96 -17.92 -20.79
CA ALA A 126 -19.14 -19.10 -20.60
C ALA A 126 -17.67 -18.87 -21.01
N GLU A 127 -17.43 -18.04 -22.02
CA GLU A 127 -16.11 -17.67 -22.50
C GLU A 127 -15.38 -16.76 -21.48
N GLU A 128 -16.06 -15.71 -20.99
CA GLU A 128 -15.53 -14.80 -19.95
C GLU A 128 -15.20 -15.57 -18.67
N MET A 129 -16.06 -16.52 -18.29
CA MET A 129 -15.83 -17.35 -17.11
C MET A 129 -14.64 -18.31 -17.27
N LEU A 130 -14.47 -18.87 -18.48
CA LEU A 130 -13.31 -19.71 -18.79
C LEU A 130 -12.01 -18.90 -18.72
N GLU A 131 -12.01 -17.70 -19.26
CA GLU A 131 -10.87 -16.78 -19.21
C GLU A 131 -10.54 -16.37 -17.77
N LEU A 132 -11.53 -15.99 -16.98
CA LEU A 132 -11.33 -15.66 -15.55
C LEU A 132 -10.69 -16.83 -14.79
N LYS A 133 -11.15 -18.06 -15.02
CA LYS A 133 -10.55 -19.25 -14.40
C LYS A 133 -9.09 -19.45 -14.82
N LYS A 134 -8.77 -19.20 -16.10
CA LYS A 134 -7.37 -19.25 -16.59
C LYS A 134 -6.52 -18.19 -15.93
N LEU A 135 -7.01 -16.94 -15.81
CA LEU A 135 -6.30 -15.86 -15.14
C LEU A 135 -6.07 -16.13 -13.66
N LEU A 136 -7.06 -16.71 -12.97
CA LEU A 136 -6.93 -17.07 -11.56
C LEU A 136 -5.88 -18.19 -11.35
N ALA A 137 -5.87 -19.19 -12.22
CA ALA A 137 -4.87 -20.25 -12.19
C ALA A 137 -3.46 -19.71 -12.51
N ALA A 138 -3.36 -18.82 -13.52
CA ALA A 138 -2.12 -18.13 -13.86
C ALA A 138 -1.61 -17.28 -12.69
N TYR A 139 -2.50 -16.56 -11.99
CA TYR A 139 -2.13 -15.77 -10.81
C TYR A 139 -1.60 -16.65 -9.67
N GLN A 140 -2.21 -17.81 -9.44
CA GLN A 140 -1.72 -18.77 -8.45
C GLN A 140 -0.31 -19.28 -8.82
N GLN A 141 -0.06 -19.65 -10.07
CA GLN A 141 1.26 -20.06 -10.56
C GLN A 141 2.29 -18.94 -10.39
N TYR A 142 1.93 -17.71 -10.77
CA TYR A 142 2.76 -16.53 -10.63
C TYR A 142 3.18 -16.30 -9.17
N GLN A 143 2.25 -16.37 -8.22
CA GLN A 143 2.55 -16.18 -6.80
C GLN A 143 3.53 -17.22 -6.25
N GLN A 144 3.44 -18.47 -6.69
CA GLN A 144 4.36 -19.53 -6.29
C GLN A 144 5.79 -19.27 -6.79
N GLN A 145 5.93 -18.85 -8.06
CA GLN A 145 7.25 -18.58 -8.66
C GLN A 145 7.85 -17.27 -8.19
N LEU A 146 7.01 -16.23 -8.01
CA LEU A 146 7.42 -14.94 -7.51
C LEU A 146 8.12 -15.04 -6.14
N GLY A 147 7.59 -15.88 -5.25
CA GLY A 147 8.19 -16.11 -3.94
C GLY A 147 9.66 -16.60 -4.00
N GLN A 148 10.00 -17.40 -5.00
CA GLN A 148 11.37 -17.86 -5.22
C GLN A 148 12.29 -16.74 -5.73
N LEU A 149 11.83 -15.92 -6.66
CA LEU A 149 12.59 -14.80 -7.20
C LEU A 149 12.87 -13.71 -6.16
N ILE A 150 11.88 -13.37 -5.33
CA ILE A 150 12.02 -12.35 -4.29
C ILE A 150 13.05 -12.77 -3.23
N MET A 151 13.13 -14.05 -2.91
CA MET A 151 14.07 -14.59 -1.90
C MET A 151 15.51 -14.72 -2.42
N SER A 152 15.76 -14.57 -3.72
CA SER A 152 17.11 -14.62 -4.28
C SER A 152 17.91 -13.39 -3.84
N THR A 153 19.04 -13.62 -3.16
CA THR A 153 20.00 -12.56 -2.77
C THR A 153 21.08 -12.33 -3.81
N GLU A 154 21.13 -13.15 -4.86
CA GLU A 154 22.18 -13.11 -5.89
C GLU A 154 21.91 -12.08 -6.99
N LEU A 155 20.64 -11.72 -7.18
CA LEU A 155 20.23 -10.80 -8.24
C LEU A 155 20.26 -9.34 -7.77
N SER A 156 20.80 -8.45 -8.62
CA SER A 156 20.61 -7.01 -8.44
C SER A 156 19.10 -6.64 -8.55
N PRO A 157 18.68 -5.47 -8.05
CA PRO A 157 17.32 -5.00 -8.20
C PRO A 157 16.82 -4.99 -9.64
N GLN A 158 17.63 -4.50 -10.58
CA GLN A 158 17.31 -4.47 -12.00
C GLN A 158 17.18 -5.87 -12.61
N GLN A 159 18.12 -6.78 -12.26
CA GLN A 159 18.05 -8.18 -12.73
C GLN A 159 16.81 -8.88 -12.19
N ARG A 160 16.51 -8.70 -10.90
CA ARG A 160 15.30 -9.29 -10.30
C ARG A 160 14.03 -8.77 -10.96
N PHE A 161 13.96 -7.47 -11.25
CA PHE A 161 12.84 -6.89 -11.96
C PHE A 161 12.70 -7.47 -13.37
N ALA A 162 13.79 -7.64 -14.11
CA ALA A 162 13.79 -8.26 -15.42
C ALA A 162 13.25 -9.70 -15.39
N GLU A 163 13.67 -10.50 -14.41
CA GLU A 163 13.15 -11.86 -14.21
C GLU A 163 11.65 -11.87 -13.84
N ILE A 164 11.20 -10.95 -12.98
CA ILE A 164 9.77 -10.80 -12.64
C ILE A 164 8.97 -10.41 -13.88
N LYS A 165 9.47 -9.48 -14.71
CA LYS A 165 8.82 -9.06 -15.94
C LYS A 165 8.69 -10.23 -16.92
N ALA A 166 9.77 -10.99 -17.12
CA ALA A 166 9.76 -12.18 -17.97
C ALA A 166 8.79 -13.25 -17.45
N LEU A 167 8.74 -13.49 -16.15
CA LEU A 167 7.78 -14.39 -15.51
C LEU A 167 6.33 -13.95 -15.77
N ARG A 168 6.04 -12.64 -15.64
CA ARG A 168 4.71 -12.08 -15.93
C ARG A 168 4.31 -12.30 -17.39
N GLU A 169 5.22 -12.02 -18.33
CA GLU A 169 5.00 -12.26 -19.75
C GLU A 169 4.74 -13.74 -20.07
N GLN A 170 5.50 -14.64 -19.44
CA GLN A 170 5.31 -16.09 -19.59
C GLN A 170 3.95 -16.56 -19.06
N VAL A 171 3.52 -16.05 -17.90
CA VAL A 171 2.34 -16.55 -17.18
C VAL A 171 1.05 -15.91 -17.69
N PHE A 172 1.06 -14.60 -17.96
CA PHE A 172 -0.14 -13.84 -18.32
C PHE A 172 -0.25 -13.50 -19.81
N GLY A 173 0.82 -13.63 -20.59
CA GLY A 173 0.83 -13.37 -22.01
C GLY A 173 0.29 -11.97 -22.35
N GLU A 174 -0.76 -11.90 -23.17
CA GLU A 174 -1.39 -10.65 -23.63
C GLU A 174 -1.99 -9.79 -22.51
N HIS A 175 -2.28 -10.38 -21.34
CA HIS A 175 -2.80 -9.65 -20.20
C HIS A 175 -1.71 -8.94 -19.37
N THR A 176 -0.43 -9.20 -19.65
CA THR A 176 0.70 -8.64 -18.86
C THR A 176 0.68 -7.13 -18.85
N GLU A 177 0.52 -6.49 -19.99
CA GLU A 177 0.51 -5.04 -20.10
C GLU A 177 -0.68 -4.41 -19.38
N THR A 178 -1.88 -5.00 -19.53
CA THR A 178 -3.08 -4.54 -18.83
C THR A 178 -2.96 -4.68 -17.30
N MET A 179 -2.27 -5.72 -16.83
CA MET A 179 -2.15 -5.99 -15.40
C MET A 179 -0.98 -5.23 -14.76
N PHE A 180 0.15 -5.15 -15.42
CA PHE A 180 1.42 -4.73 -14.82
C PHE A 180 2.13 -3.59 -15.56
N GLY A 181 1.59 -3.10 -16.68
CA GLY A 181 2.25 -2.11 -17.53
C GLY A 181 2.63 -0.83 -16.78
N GLN A 182 1.74 -0.30 -15.94
CA GLN A 182 2.04 0.88 -15.10
C GLN A 182 3.16 0.61 -14.09
N GLU A 183 3.16 -0.55 -13.45
CA GLU A 183 4.22 -0.95 -12.52
C GLU A 183 5.56 -1.09 -13.25
N HIS A 184 5.56 -1.71 -14.44
CA HIS A 184 6.76 -1.84 -15.26
C HIS A 184 7.33 -0.47 -15.65
N GLN A 185 6.48 0.40 -16.17
CA GLN A 185 6.85 1.75 -16.58
C GLN A 185 7.41 2.57 -15.43
N PHE A 186 6.77 2.50 -14.26
CA PHE A 186 7.23 3.19 -13.06
C PHE A 186 8.59 2.63 -12.57
N ALA A 187 8.76 1.31 -12.52
CA ALA A 187 10.00 0.68 -12.10
C ALA A 187 11.16 1.00 -13.07
N GLU A 188 10.92 0.92 -14.37
CA GLU A 188 11.91 1.27 -15.39
C GLU A 188 12.33 2.75 -15.28
N HIS A 189 11.38 3.65 -14.98
CA HIS A 189 11.70 5.04 -14.71
C HIS A 189 12.59 5.20 -13.48
N GLN A 190 12.29 4.51 -12.38
CA GLN A 190 13.09 4.56 -11.15
C GLN A 190 14.54 4.08 -11.43
N PHE A 191 14.73 2.99 -12.17
CA PHE A 191 16.06 2.51 -12.51
C PHE A 191 16.85 3.52 -13.36
N LYS A 192 16.21 4.15 -14.35
CA LYS A 192 16.85 5.22 -15.14
C LYS A 192 17.24 6.43 -14.28
N LEU A 193 16.42 6.76 -13.30
CA LEU A 193 16.69 7.85 -12.36
C LEU A 193 17.85 7.50 -11.41
N ASP A 194 17.90 6.28 -10.91
CA ASP A 194 18.97 5.79 -10.04
C ASP A 194 20.29 5.74 -10.81
N ASP A 195 20.31 5.24 -12.04
CA ASP A 195 21.48 5.24 -12.91
C ASP A 195 21.96 6.67 -13.19
N PHE A 196 21.05 7.58 -13.52
CA PHE A 196 21.38 8.99 -13.70
C PHE A 196 22.00 9.59 -12.45
N GLN A 197 21.41 9.36 -11.28
CA GLN A 197 21.92 9.90 -10.02
C GLN A 197 23.33 9.36 -9.69
N GLN A 198 23.56 8.08 -9.93
CA GLN A 198 24.83 7.43 -9.56
C GLN A 198 25.98 7.77 -10.54
N ILE A 199 25.68 7.91 -11.83
CA ILE A 199 26.70 7.98 -12.87
C ILE A 199 26.90 9.40 -13.41
N GLU A 200 25.81 10.14 -13.66
CA GLU A 200 25.85 11.39 -14.42
C GLU A 200 25.71 12.65 -13.55
N ALA A 201 24.96 12.56 -12.46
CA ALA A 201 24.52 13.74 -11.72
C ALA A 201 25.67 14.53 -11.07
N ALA A 202 26.74 13.85 -10.63
CA ALA A 202 27.84 14.49 -9.90
C ALA A 202 28.60 15.55 -10.73
N GLY A 203 28.58 15.43 -12.06
CA GLY A 203 29.22 16.38 -12.97
C GLY A 203 28.35 17.55 -13.43
N LEU A 204 27.09 17.60 -12.99
CA LEU A 204 26.09 18.56 -13.47
C LEU A 204 25.73 19.60 -12.40
N SER A 205 25.41 20.84 -12.87
CA SER A 205 24.77 21.82 -11.98
C SER A 205 23.39 21.38 -11.55
N VAL A 206 22.86 21.99 -10.48
CA VAL A 206 21.51 21.66 -9.97
C VAL A 206 20.44 21.85 -11.05
N GLU A 207 20.51 22.94 -11.79
CA GLU A 207 19.57 23.24 -12.87
C GLU A 207 19.63 22.17 -13.97
N GLN A 208 20.82 21.71 -14.32
CA GLN A 208 21.02 20.65 -15.32
C GLN A 208 20.45 19.31 -14.81
N ARG A 209 20.66 18.98 -13.52
CA ARG A 209 20.11 17.78 -12.90
C ARG A 209 18.56 17.80 -12.92
N LEU A 210 17.96 18.95 -12.57
CA LEU A 210 16.50 19.10 -12.56
C LEU A 210 15.92 19.09 -13.99
N ALA A 211 16.60 19.68 -14.96
CA ALA A 211 16.20 19.62 -16.37
C ALA A 211 16.24 18.16 -16.89
N LYS A 212 17.30 17.41 -16.55
CA LYS A 212 17.42 15.99 -16.92
C LYS A 212 16.32 15.14 -16.25
N LEU A 213 16.01 15.39 -14.97
CA LEU A 213 14.88 14.74 -14.28
C LEU A 213 13.57 14.97 -15.03
N THR A 214 13.27 16.22 -15.39
CA THR A 214 12.08 16.56 -16.17
C THR A 214 12.04 15.81 -17.51
N GLN A 215 13.19 15.74 -18.20
CA GLN A 215 13.30 14.98 -19.44
C GLN A 215 13.01 13.48 -19.24
N LEU A 216 13.59 12.86 -18.19
CA LEU A 216 13.37 11.45 -17.88
C LEU A 216 11.89 11.16 -17.53
N GLN A 217 11.24 12.05 -16.77
CA GLN A 217 9.82 11.96 -16.43
C GLN A 217 8.93 12.06 -17.68
N GLN A 218 9.25 12.96 -18.60
CA GLN A 218 8.54 13.10 -19.88
C GLN A 218 8.72 11.89 -20.79
N GLN A 219 9.95 11.40 -20.94
CA GLN A 219 10.29 10.26 -21.78
C GLN A 219 9.65 8.95 -21.31
N SER A 220 9.47 8.81 -20.01
CA SER A 220 8.82 7.62 -19.44
C SER A 220 7.29 7.69 -19.46
N GLY A 221 6.67 8.81 -19.81
CA GLY A 221 5.22 8.97 -19.85
C GLY A 221 4.52 8.96 -18.47
N ILE A 222 5.27 8.76 -17.38
CA ILE A 222 4.69 8.57 -16.03
C ILE A 222 3.88 9.78 -15.51
N GLN A 223 4.18 10.98 -15.98
CA GLN A 223 3.42 12.18 -15.63
C GLN A 223 2.09 12.25 -16.40
N SER A 224 2.11 11.97 -17.69
CA SER A 224 0.91 12.01 -18.55
C SER A 224 -0.09 10.93 -18.18
N GLU A 225 0.35 9.82 -17.64
CA GLU A 225 -0.49 8.70 -17.17
C GLU A 225 -0.90 8.85 -15.70
N GLY A 226 -0.51 9.94 -15.02
CA GLY A 226 -0.86 10.16 -13.61
C GLY A 226 -0.16 9.24 -12.61
N LEU A 227 0.89 8.53 -13.05
CA LEU A 227 1.67 7.62 -12.20
C LEU A 227 2.63 8.34 -11.26
N LEU A 228 2.92 9.62 -11.53
CA LEU A 228 3.80 10.45 -10.73
C LEU A 228 3.05 11.69 -10.22
N GLY A 229 2.68 11.66 -8.95
CA GLY A 229 2.08 12.81 -8.29
C GLY A 229 3.12 13.88 -7.90
N PRO A 230 2.66 15.11 -7.53
CA PRO A 230 3.54 16.21 -7.13
C PRO A 230 4.50 15.83 -6.01
N ASP A 231 4.04 15.08 -5.01
CA ASP A 231 4.87 14.63 -3.88
C ASP A 231 6.03 13.74 -4.33
N GLN A 232 5.74 12.76 -5.20
CA GLN A 232 6.75 11.85 -5.71
C GLN A 232 7.75 12.57 -6.62
N ALA A 233 7.30 13.45 -7.49
CA ALA A 233 8.15 14.28 -8.35
C ALA A 233 9.07 15.18 -7.51
N TYR A 234 8.53 15.82 -6.47
CA TYR A 234 9.30 16.61 -5.52
C TYR A 234 10.37 15.77 -4.81
N GLN A 235 10.02 14.57 -4.34
CA GLN A 235 10.99 13.69 -3.68
C GLN A 235 12.09 13.23 -4.64
N GLN A 236 11.79 12.94 -5.89
CA GLN A 236 12.81 12.65 -6.91
C GLN A 236 13.77 13.84 -7.11
N ALA A 237 13.23 15.06 -7.16
CA ALA A 237 14.04 16.26 -7.25
C ALA A 237 14.94 16.45 -6.02
N LEU A 238 14.45 16.22 -4.80
CA LEU A 238 15.24 16.32 -3.58
C LEU A 238 16.40 15.33 -3.53
N ARG A 239 16.21 14.10 -4.02
CA ARG A 239 17.31 13.10 -4.07
C ARG A 239 18.50 13.60 -4.88
N LEU A 240 18.27 14.32 -5.97
CA LEU A 240 19.33 14.88 -6.80
C LEU A 240 20.12 16.01 -6.14
N LEU A 241 19.66 16.48 -4.97
CA LEU A 241 20.31 17.53 -4.19
C LEU A 241 21.07 17.01 -2.97
N SER A 242 21.06 15.68 -2.75
CA SER A 242 21.56 15.07 -1.51
C SER A 242 23.07 15.27 -1.26
N ASP A 243 23.84 15.54 -2.29
CA ASP A 243 25.29 15.78 -2.25
C ASP A 243 25.67 17.25 -2.03
N LEU A 244 24.69 18.17 -2.06
CA LEU A 244 24.93 19.59 -1.86
C LEU A 244 25.15 19.94 -0.38
N PRO A 245 25.86 21.05 -0.09
CA PRO A 245 25.91 21.61 1.26
C PRO A 245 24.51 21.92 1.80
N GLN A 246 24.29 21.71 3.10
CA GLN A 246 22.98 21.84 3.75
C GLN A 246 22.30 23.19 3.50
N ALA A 247 23.09 24.29 3.46
CA ALA A 247 22.54 25.63 3.20
C ALA A 247 21.98 25.75 1.77
N GLU A 248 22.66 25.17 0.78
CA GLU A 248 22.19 25.13 -0.60
C GLU A 248 20.98 24.21 -0.76
N GLN A 249 21.00 23.03 -0.13
CA GLN A 249 19.83 22.15 -0.10
C GLN A 249 18.59 22.88 0.40
N ALA A 250 18.68 23.62 1.50
CA ALA A 250 17.56 24.36 2.07
C ALA A 250 16.99 25.41 1.09
N GLN A 251 17.85 26.14 0.38
CA GLN A 251 17.41 27.12 -0.62
C GLN A 251 16.68 26.45 -1.78
N TRP A 252 17.23 25.35 -2.29
CA TRP A 252 16.59 24.58 -3.37
C TRP A 252 15.29 23.92 -2.94
N GLN A 253 15.23 23.40 -1.72
CA GLN A 253 13.98 22.85 -1.18
C GLN A 253 12.86 23.88 -1.17
N ASP A 254 13.13 25.13 -0.77
CA ASP A 254 12.11 26.19 -0.80
C ASP A 254 11.64 26.49 -2.24
N LYS A 255 12.56 26.54 -3.21
CA LYS A 255 12.22 26.73 -4.63
C LYS A 255 11.39 25.55 -5.17
N LEU A 256 11.79 24.31 -4.90
CA LEU A 256 11.10 23.13 -5.36
C LEU A 256 9.71 22.99 -4.73
N ARG A 257 9.54 23.33 -3.42
CA ARG A 257 8.20 23.37 -2.83
C ARG A 257 7.28 24.32 -3.56
N GLN A 258 7.76 25.52 -3.86
CA GLN A 258 6.97 26.49 -4.63
C GLN A 258 6.64 25.96 -6.04
N GLN A 259 7.58 25.30 -6.70
CA GLN A 259 7.39 24.76 -8.04
C GLN A 259 6.36 23.62 -8.09
N TYR A 260 6.43 22.66 -7.13
CA TYR A 260 5.58 21.47 -7.16
C TYR A 260 4.23 21.65 -6.45
N PHE A 261 4.15 22.53 -5.47
CA PHE A 261 2.97 22.68 -4.62
C PHE A 261 2.31 24.05 -4.68
N GLY A 262 2.93 25.06 -5.31
CA GLY A 262 2.36 26.40 -5.46
C GLY A 262 1.89 27.00 -4.13
N ASP A 263 0.61 27.32 -4.03
CA ASP A 263 0.01 27.91 -2.82
C ASP A 263 0.08 26.99 -1.58
N GLN A 264 0.24 25.69 -1.76
CA GLN A 264 0.37 24.73 -0.66
C GLN A 264 1.81 24.59 -0.14
N ALA A 265 2.80 25.27 -0.75
CA ALA A 265 4.22 25.14 -0.40
C ALA A 265 4.52 25.40 1.08
N GLN A 266 3.82 26.35 1.71
CA GLN A 266 3.97 26.65 3.15
C GLN A 266 3.40 25.54 4.04
N GLN A 267 2.30 24.92 3.65
CA GLN A 267 1.73 23.79 4.38
C GLN A 267 2.66 22.57 4.30
N VAL A 268 3.21 22.29 3.12
CA VAL A 268 4.22 21.21 2.94
C VAL A 268 5.44 21.47 3.79
N LYS A 269 5.96 22.71 3.83
CA LYS A 269 7.09 23.09 4.69
C LYS A 269 6.81 22.86 6.18
N ALA A 270 5.61 23.26 6.65
CA ALA A 270 5.20 23.03 8.04
C ALA A 270 5.09 21.53 8.35
N TYR A 271 4.49 20.75 7.45
CA TYR A 271 4.37 19.30 7.58
C TYR A 271 5.75 18.63 7.65
N GLU A 272 6.67 18.95 6.74
CA GLU A 272 8.03 18.39 6.77
C GLU A 272 8.78 18.76 8.06
N HIS A 273 8.58 19.96 8.58
CA HIS A 273 9.16 20.37 9.84
C HIS A 273 8.62 19.52 11.01
N GLN A 274 7.31 19.32 11.05
CA GLN A 274 6.66 18.45 12.04
C GLN A 274 7.17 17.00 11.93
N GLN A 275 7.31 16.46 10.74
CA GLN A 275 7.84 15.13 10.52
C GLN A 275 9.29 15.00 11.00
N ARG A 276 10.14 15.97 10.71
CA ARG A 276 11.53 15.99 11.22
C ARG A 276 11.57 16.03 12.74
N GLN A 277 10.74 16.84 13.39
CA GLN A 277 10.65 16.88 14.86
C GLN A 277 10.19 15.53 15.42
N HIS A 278 9.18 14.92 14.80
CA HIS A 278 8.70 13.60 15.22
C HIS A 278 9.79 12.54 15.05
N GLN A 279 10.51 12.52 13.94
CA GLN A 279 11.61 11.59 13.69
C GLN A 279 12.75 11.77 14.69
N GLN A 280 13.17 13.01 14.99
CA GLN A 280 14.17 13.29 16.00
C GLN A 280 13.73 12.79 17.40
N LYS A 281 12.47 13.01 17.75
CA LYS A 281 11.87 12.52 18.98
C LYS A 281 11.87 10.99 19.06
N MET A 282 11.54 10.31 17.98
CA MET A 282 11.59 8.85 17.88
C MET A 282 13.00 8.29 18.04
N LEU A 283 14.00 8.92 17.40
CA LEU A 283 15.40 8.53 17.55
C LEU A 283 15.88 8.69 18.99
N ALA A 284 15.59 9.84 19.61
CA ALA A 284 15.94 10.08 21.00
C ALA A 284 15.25 9.08 21.96
N TYR A 285 13.99 8.72 21.68
CA TYR A 285 13.29 7.68 22.45
C TYR A 285 13.96 6.31 22.28
N GLN A 286 14.36 5.92 21.06
CA GLN A 286 15.06 4.65 20.82
C GLN A 286 16.40 4.57 21.54
N GLU A 287 17.19 5.64 21.52
CA GLU A 287 18.44 5.72 22.27
C GLU A 287 18.21 5.58 23.79
N ALA A 288 17.22 6.30 24.33
CA ALA A 288 16.88 6.22 25.73
C ALA A 288 16.34 4.83 26.13
N LEU A 289 15.60 4.18 25.25
CA LEU A 289 15.13 2.79 25.43
C LEU A 289 16.30 1.81 25.49
N GLN A 290 17.27 1.91 24.58
CA GLN A 290 18.47 1.06 24.59
C GLN A 290 19.28 1.26 25.89
N GLN A 291 19.43 2.50 26.36
CA GLN A 291 20.09 2.76 27.64
C GLN A 291 19.33 2.17 28.83
N LEU A 292 18.00 2.26 28.83
CA LEU A 292 17.14 1.64 29.83
C LEU A 292 17.31 0.12 29.85
N GLU A 293 17.24 -0.51 28.69
CA GLU A 293 17.40 -1.97 28.53
C GLU A 293 18.78 -2.44 29.02
N ALA A 294 19.85 -1.74 28.62
CA ALA A 294 21.21 -2.06 29.09
C ALA A 294 21.34 -1.96 30.62
N ARG A 295 20.76 -0.91 31.24
CA ARG A 295 20.72 -0.76 32.69
C ARG A 295 19.98 -1.92 33.36
N PHE A 296 18.82 -2.28 32.87
CA PHE A 296 18.02 -3.36 33.45
C PHE A 296 18.58 -4.75 33.16
N ALA A 297 19.30 -4.95 32.05
CA ALA A 297 20.04 -6.16 31.80
C ALA A 297 21.13 -6.40 32.86
N ALA A 298 21.85 -5.36 33.28
CA ALA A 298 22.84 -5.43 34.33
C ALA A 298 22.24 -5.74 35.72
N LEU A 299 21.00 -5.29 35.98
CA LEU A 299 20.29 -5.54 37.25
C LEU A 299 19.59 -6.90 37.31
N LYS A 300 19.47 -7.62 36.20
CA LYS A 300 18.69 -8.87 36.10
C LYS A 300 19.21 -9.98 37.04
N SER A 301 20.52 -10.03 37.26
CA SER A 301 21.15 -11.00 38.17
C SER A 301 21.16 -10.57 39.66
N GLN A 302 20.78 -9.30 39.92
CA GLN A 302 20.87 -8.71 41.27
C GLN A 302 19.49 -8.59 41.93
N LEU A 303 18.41 -8.70 41.17
CA LEU A 303 17.04 -8.53 41.65
C LEU A 303 16.25 -9.83 41.51
N GLU A 304 15.31 -10.01 42.43
CA GLU A 304 14.29 -11.04 42.31
C GLU A 304 13.47 -10.82 41.04
N PRO A 305 13.10 -11.89 40.28
CA PRO A 305 12.46 -11.79 38.95
C PRO A 305 11.21 -10.91 38.96
N GLN A 306 10.35 -11.01 39.95
CA GLN A 306 9.14 -10.18 40.09
C GLN A 306 9.44 -8.71 40.32
N THR A 307 10.42 -8.42 41.19
CA THR A 307 10.87 -7.06 41.48
C THR A 307 11.51 -6.42 40.26
N TRP A 308 12.33 -7.18 39.52
CA TRP A 308 12.94 -6.73 38.28
C TRP A 308 11.86 -6.36 37.24
N GLN A 309 10.85 -7.24 37.02
CA GLN A 309 9.76 -6.99 36.07
C GLN A 309 8.96 -5.74 36.43
N ALA A 310 8.59 -5.57 37.71
CA ALA A 310 7.84 -4.42 38.18
C ALA A 310 8.60 -3.10 37.96
N GLN A 311 9.90 -3.07 38.34
CA GLN A 311 10.73 -1.87 38.16
C GLN A 311 11.00 -1.56 36.70
N TYR A 312 11.21 -2.59 35.86
CA TYR A 312 11.39 -2.40 34.42
C TYR A 312 10.13 -1.87 33.74
N ALA A 313 8.95 -2.43 34.06
CA ALA A 313 7.68 -1.98 33.52
C ALA A 313 7.37 -0.52 33.91
N GLU A 314 7.62 -0.15 35.17
CA GLU A 314 7.44 1.24 35.63
C GLU A 314 8.41 2.18 34.90
N ALA A 315 9.69 1.83 34.81
CA ALA A 315 10.68 2.65 34.13
C ALA A 315 10.38 2.83 32.64
N LEU A 316 9.89 1.77 31.97
CA LEU A 316 9.46 1.81 30.58
C LEU A 316 8.23 2.73 30.38
N LEU A 317 7.27 2.66 31.30
CA LEU A 317 6.10 3.55 31.30
C LEU A 317 6.51 5.00 31.44
N GLN A 318 7.37 5.32 32.41
CA GLN A 318 7.89 6.67 32.64
C GLN A 318 8.67 7.19 31.43
N LEU A 319 9.51 6.36 30.83
CA LEU A 319 10.21 6.70 29.60
C LEU A 319 9.22 7.04 28.47
N ARG A 320 8.21 6.20 28.26
CA ARG A 320 7.18 6.42 27.23
C ARG A 320 6.42 7.73 27.44
N LEU A 321 6.00 8.01 28.68
CA LEU A 321 5.27 9.24 29.03
C LEU A 321 6.14 10.49 28.87
N ALA A 322 7.46 10.41 29.12
CA ALA A 322 8.38 11.51 28.91
C ALA A 322 8.49 11.93 27.44
N TYR A 323 8.44 10.96 26.52
CA TYR A 323 8.50 11.24 25.09
C TYR A 323 7.13 11.40 24.44
N PHE A 324 6.10 10.72 24.92
CA PHE A 324 4.75 10.69 24.33
C PHE A 324 3.71 10.91 25.44
N PRO A 325 3.61 12.14 25.97
CA PRO A 325 2.54 12.48 26.90
C PRO A 325 1.18 12.33 26.21
N ASN A 326 0.18 11.82 26.95
CA ASN A 326 -1.20 11.64 26.45
C ASN A 326 -1.87 12.99 26.18
#